data_a98c484e3dd7f76ffb61495ebbc7c561
#
_entry.id   a98c484e3dd7f76ffb61495ebbc7c561
#
_cell.length_a   1.000
_cell.length_b   1.000
_cell.length_c   1.000
_cell.angle_alpha   90.00
_cell.angle_beta   90.00
_cell.angle_gamma   90.00
#
_symmetry.space_group_name_H-M   'P 1'
#
loop_
_entity.id
_entity.type
_entity.pdbx_description
1 polymer ?
#
loop_
_entity_poly.entity_id
_entity_poly.type
_entity_poly.pdbx_seq_one_letter_code
_entity_poly.pdbx_strand_id
1 'polypeptide(L)'
;MASKLSSDEDGAVCEEADCESITDVTFYVKEKKKLCHDCALKKECIGIARRGVPYLFCEEHEKIMDLYCRTHNVPLCYSCALTDHRRQQCVQEDIMIALKKNREDLSILQNRAIDKSELCRVYENEIHKTKQAKDEHLQNIQNDVDSEIEIAIERDTAMEREDADKIDNDIDGENEQLQKEIRKLQDKIEKNNEKREQRHNENRLNAEKRRKPIIDKQCILQNDIQNIAQEIERKIGELEKSWQDDTKSAEEAIETLDRTLEDDKNVIVDGHRVNASVSEELKKQLNGGEVKEINRVVSGVKFMKGVGREKYDGIIDGYDGEWKLIDTINVRDKIKYPYIVGCIDEDKVMITDRKMDGTHTYMLDLNSKTTQRVINGSDTSLIVSCTVLNDDKIVCGRNIKGCTGDSLPGCISVYDRQWNHINDVTIPRNKTRNGTRVRVAIDQDRMIIAAESGQSMIYVINQVNDEFINTITCKEEIVMRDVLSSGHIIAVPYIRDRRALIIDREGDHREITNSDVILNVCVDRMTDDLYVVTSDGEYKMCVIDQVMSEGDMKKRRVASFPVSTRLDRNNRFNHLAGTRVMITSSGNMIACDGDNILIFKKRFIL
;
A
#
# COMPACT_ATOMS: atom_id res chain seq x y z
N MET A 1 35.46 -14.36 19.37
CA MET A 1 36.93 -14.31 19.17
C MET A 1 37.49 -13.34 20.19
N ALA A 2 38.11 -13.85 21.22
CA ALA A 2 38.76 -13.01 22.22
C ALA A 2 40.03 -12.43 21.61
N SER A 3 40.00 -11.15 21.27
CA SER A 3 41.21 -10.40 20.93
C SER A 3 41.95 -10.15 22.23
N LYS A 4 43.09 -10.82 22.39
CA LYS A 4 44.09 -10.40 23.35
C LYS A 4 44.51 -8.97 23.00
N LEU A 5 44.00 -7.99 23.74
CA LEU A 5 44.63 -6.70 23.84
C LEU A 5 45.96 -6.91 24.58
N SER A 6 47.05 -6.69 23.88
CA SER A 6 48.37 -6.60 24.47
C SER A 6 48.38 -5.37 25.37
N SER A 7 48.28 -5.57 26.67
CA SER A 7 48.65 -4.56 27.62
C SER A 7 50.17 -4.42 27.61
N ASP A 8 50.70 -3.41 26.91
CA ASP A 8 51.99 -2.86 27.21
C ASP A 8 51.90 -2.16 28.61
N GLU A 9 51.71 -2.95 29.63
CA GLU A 9 52.00 -2.53 30.98
C GLU A 9 53.49 -2.83 31.21
N ASP A 10 54.28 -1.77 31.20
CA ASP A 10 55.57 -1.77 31.91
C ASP A 10 55.29 -2.34 33.28
N GLY A 11 55.72 -3.56 33.54
CA GLY A 11 55.44 -4.29 34.79
C GLY A 11 55.77 -3.42 36.00
N ALA A 12 54.73 -2.98 36.72
CA ALA A 12 54.93 -2.19 37.90
C ALA A 12 55.77 -3.01 38.90
N VAL A 13 56.89 -2.50 39.28
CA VAL A 13 57.79 -3.12 40.24
C VAL A 13 57.46 -2.62 41.66
N CYS A 14 57.55 -3.49 42.63
CA CYS A 14 57.42 -3.14 44.06
C CYS A 14 58.49 -2.11 44.46
N GLU A 15 58.05 -0.95 45.00
CA GLU A 15 58.93 0.17 45.36
C GLU A 15 59.57 0.01 46.75
N GLU A 16 59.45 -1.17 47.40
CA GLU A 16 60.08 -1.44 48.66
C GLU A 16 61.54 -1.83 48.47
N ALA A 17 62.40 -1.30 49.31
CA ALA A 17 63.82 -1.62 49.31
C ALA A 17 64.00 -3.14 49.46
N ASP A 18 64.84 -3.72 48.64
CA ASP A 18 65.14 -5.15 48.60
C ASP A 18 63.99 -6.08 48.09
N CYS A 19 62.98 -5.54 47.37
CA CYS A 19 61.95 -6.32 46.77
C CYS A 19 61.88 -6.13 45.27
N GLU A 20 62.12 -7.18 44.48
CA GLU A 20 62.09 -7.17 43.01
C GLU A 20 60.77 -7.76 42.45
N SER A 21 59.73 -7.90 43.28
CA SER A 21 58.48 -8.47 42.84
C SER A 21 57.78 -7.57 41.82
N ILE A 22 57.36 -8.20 40.74
CA ILE A 22 56.54 -7.58 39.66
C ILE A 22 55.10 -8.15 39.65
N THR A 23 54.75 -9.04 40.54
CA THR A 23 53.44 -9.66 40.64
C THR A 23 52.59 -8.98 41.68
N ASP A 24 51.33 -8.75 41.38
CA ASP A 24 50.31 -8.16 42.28
C ASP A 24 50.75 -6.84 42.93
N VAL A 25 51.46 -5.97 42.18
CA VAL A 25 51.92 -4.67 42.65
C VAL A 25 50.80 -3.63 42.52
N THR A 26 50.43 -3.05 43.67
CA THR A 26 49.36 -2.07 43.77
C THR A 26 49.87 -0.80 44.49
N PHE A 27 49.33 0.36 44.13
CA PHE A 27 49.67 1.60 44.80
C PHE A 27 48.91 1.74 46.12
N TYR A 28 49.64 1.90 47.23
CA TYR A 28 49.07 2.07 48.56
C TYR A 28 49.19 3.51 49.02
N VAL A 29 48.05 4.16 49.22
CA VAL A 29 47.96 5.60 49.61
C VAL A 29 48.66 5.86 50.93
N LYS A 30 48.58 4.96 51.91
CA LYS A 30 49.21 5.11 53.23
C LYS A 30 50.73 5.27 53.12
N GLU A 31 51.36 4.50 52.30
CA GLU A 31 52.80 4.55 52.08
C GLU A 31 53.21 5.41 50.89
N LYS A 32 52.26 5.85 50.05
CA LYS A 32 52.48 6.55 48.77
C LYS A 32 53.44 5.83 47.83
N LYS A 33 53.42 4.51 47.86
CA LYS A 33 54.28 3.60 47.10
C LYS A 33 53.48 2.47 46.41
N LYS A 34 54.02 1.96 45.33
CA LYS A 34 53.57 0.72 44.70
C LYS A 34 54.24 -0.44 45.43
N LEU A 35 53.45 -1.29 46.06
CA LEU A 35 53.94 -2.44 46.82
C LEU A 35 53.33 -3.73 46.28
N CYS A 36 54.10 -4.80 46.30
CA CYS A 36 53.52 -6.14 46.10
C CYS A 36 52.70 -6.57 47.34
N HIS A 37 51.90 -7.60 47.21
CA HIS A 37 51.01 -8.09 48.25
C HIS A 37 51.76 -8.37 49.59
N ASP A 38 52.91 -9.02 49.50
CA ASP A 38 53.69 -9.41 50.70
C ASP A 38 54.31 -8.19 51.41
N CYS A 39 54.79 -7.19 50.66
CA CYS A 39 55.31 -5.95 51.25
C CYS A 39 54.19 -5.09 51.84
N ALA A 40 53.05 -5.07 51.24
CA ALA A 40 51.87 -4.38 51.77
C ALA A 40 51.33 -5.02 53.04
N LEU A 41 51.37 -6.34 53.15
CA LEU A 41 51.04 -7.08 54.39
C LEU A 41 52.03 -6.78 55.50
N LYS A 42 53.34 -6.81 55.21
CA LYS A 42 54.38 -6.52 56.22
C LYS A 42 54.30 -5.09 56.77
N LYS A 43 53.81 -4.15 55.98
CA LYS A 43 53.65 -2.71 56.35
C LYS A 43 52.25 -2.39 56.90
N GLU A 44 51.45 -3.40 57.16
CA GLU A 44 50.05 -3.21 57.62
C GLU A 44 49.24 -2.24 56.73
N CYS A 45 49.62 -2.11 55.47
CA CYS A 45 48.89 -1.32 54.50
C CYS A 45 47.57 -2.02 54.07
N ILE A 46 47.51 -3.33 54.28
CA ILE A 46 46.36 -4.14 54.02
C ILE A 46 45.74 -4.50 55.37
N GLY A 47 44.70 -3.78 55.76
CA GLY A 47 43.78 -4.27 56.79
C GLY A 47 43.18 -5.57 56.33
N ILE A 48 42.59 -6.41 57.23
CA ILE A 48 42.04 -7.73 56.90
C ILE A 48 41.27 -7.63 55.58
N ALA A 49 41.96 -8.01 54.49
CA ALA A 49 41.41 -7.90 53.17
C ALA A 49 40.26 -8.90 53.04
N ARG A 50 39.05 -8.43 52.81
CA ARG A 50 38.04 -9.20 52.15
C ARG A 50 38.56 -9.51 50.75
N ARG A 51 38.92 -10.74 50.45
CA ARG A 51 39.58 -11.17 49.21
C ARG A 51 38.90 -10.54 47.99
N GLY A 52 39.63 -9.81 47.20
CA GLY A 52 39.29 -9.48 45.82
C GLY A 52 38.68 -8.09 45.53
N VAL A 53 38.73 -7.14 46.49
CA VAL A 53 38.25 -5.77 46.19
C VAL A 53 39.38 -4.76 46.41
N PRO A 54 39.67 -3.92 45.41
CA PRO A 54 40.57 -2.78 45.62
C PRO A 54 40.00 -1.86 46.71
N TYR A 55 40.86 -1.41 47.61
CA TYR A 55 40.46 -0.49 48.67
C TYR A 55 40.15 0.88 48.08
N LEU A 56 38.92 1.30 48.19
CA LEU A 56 38.55 2.70 47.99
C LEU A 56 38.76 3.45 49.31
N PHE A 57 39.47 4.54 49.26
CA PHE A 57 39.69 5.40 50.42
C PHE A 57 38.84 6.67 50.30
N CYS A 58 38.21 7.02 51.39
CA CYS A 58 37.51 8.30 51.49
C CYS A 58 38.50 9.44 51.55
N GLU A 59 38.40 10.40 50.67
CA GLU A 59 39.29 11.58 50.60
C GLU A 59 39.17 12.47 51.81
N GLU A 60 37.98 12.57 52.42
CA GLU A 60 37.75 13.43 53.60
C GLU A 60 38.19 12.79 54.90
N HIS A 61 38.10 11.48 55.03
CA HIS A 61 38.31 10.78 56.29
C HIS A 61 39.53 9.86 56.32
N GLU A 62 40.21 9.73 55.17
CA GLU A 62 41.36 8.81 54.98
C GLU A 62 41.09 7.37 55.49
N LYS A 63 39.83 6.94 55.41
CA LYS A 63 39.36 5.62 55.84
C LYS A 63 38.93 4.78 54.67
N ILE A 64 39.05 3.47 54.80
CA ILE A 64 38.55 2.51 53.81
C ILE A 64 37.03 2.68 53.67
N MET A 65 36.56 2.70 52.43
CA MET A 65 35.15 2.65 52.11
C MET A 65 34.73 1.18 51.99
N ASP A 66 34.05 0.66 52.99
CA ASP A 66 33.56 -0.70 53.07
C ASP A 66 32.03 -0.77 53.10
N LEU A 67 31.38 0.36 52.98
CA LEU A 67 29.94 0.50 52.88
C LEU A 67 29.54 1.13 51.52
N TYR A 68 28.35 0.89 51.11
CA TYR A 68 27.73 1.48 49.89
C TYR A 68 26.34 2.02 50.23
N CYS A 69 26.06 3.25 49.84
CA CYS A 69 24.72 3.80 49.97
C CYS A 69 23.91 3.57 48.71
N ARG A 70 22.93 2.72 48.77
CA ARG A 70 22.02 2.43 47.64
C ARG A 70 21.16 3.62 47.25
N THR A 71 20.80 4.44 48.24
CA THR A 71 19.92 5.60 47.97
C THR A 71 20.63 6.64 47.12
N HIS A 72 21.93 6.86 47.36
CA HIS A 72 22.73 7.85 46.62
C HIS A 72 23.72 7.22 45.63
N ASN A 73 23.81 5.91 45.59
CA ASN A 73 24.70 5.16 44.71
C ASN A 73 26.17 5.52 44.84
N VAL A 74 26.65 5.65 46.05
CA VAL A 74 28.03 6.04 46.35
C VAL A 74 28.67 5.12 47.41
N PRO A 75 29.97 4.81 47.25
CA PRO A 75 30.72 4.12 48.29
C PRO A 75 30.95 5.04 49.47
N LEU A 76 30.96 4.50 50.68
CA LEU A 76 31.08 5.24 51.92
C LEU A 76 32.10 4.59 52.83
N CYS A 77 32.91 5.43 53.48
CA CYS A 77 33.59 5.03 54.69
C CYS A 77 32.62 5.07 55.89
N TYR A 78 32.95 4.37 56.95
CA TYR A 78 32.11 4.33 58.15
C TYR A 78 31.80 5.74 58.75
N SER A 79 32.72 6.70 58.60
CA SER A 79 32.48 8.07 59.07
C SER A 79 31.43 8.77 58.21
N CYS A 80 31.54 8.74 56.87
CA CYS A 80 30.51 9.30 55.98
C CYS A 80 29.14 8.62 56.19
N ALA A 81 29.14 7.33 56.47
CA ALA A 81 27.89 6.60 56.74
C ALA A 81 27.20 7.11 58.01
N LEU A 82 27.97 7.56 59.00
CA LEU A 82 27.46 8.11 60.27
C LEU A 82 27.12 9.62 60.20
N THR A 83 27.82 10.40 59.37
CA THR A 83 27.60 11.86 59.26
C THR A 83 26.56 12.19 58.21
N ASP A 84 26.84 11.89 56.97
CA ASP A 84 26.10 12.43 55.82
C ASP A 84 24.96 11.53 55.37
N HIS A 85 25.08 10.22 55.64
CA HIS A 85 24.09 9.23 55.21
C HIS A 85 23.24 8.68 56.37
N ARG A 86 23.22 9.37 57.52
CA ARG A 86 22.49 8.98 58.73
C ARG A 86 20.98 9.07 58.67
N ARG A 87 20.45 9.68 57.64
CA ARG A 87 19.00 9.95 57.50
C ARG A 87 18.21 8.64 57.27
N GLN A 88 17.03 8.58 57.86
CA GLN A 88 16.13 7.41 57.81
C GLN A 88 15.80 6.89 56.42
N GLN A 89 16.20 7.59 55.35
CA GLN A 89 15.97 7.25 53.96
C GLN A 89 17.19 6.65 53.25
N CYS A 90 18.34 6.58 53.87
CA CYS A 90 19.55 6.00 53.29
C CYS A 90 19.64 4.52 53.62
N VAL A 91 19.66 3.69 52.57
CA VAL A 91 19.89 2.25 52.67
C VAL A 91 21.38 2.01 52.49
N GLN A 92 22.06 1.60 53.58
CA GLN A 92 23.47 1.26 53.54
C GLN A 92 23.63 -0.28 53.50
N GLU A 93 24.59 -0.75 52.74
CA GLU A 93 24.96 -2.15 52.67
C GLU A 93 26.47 -2.31 52.57
N ASP A 94 26.93 -3.52 52.77
CA ASP A 94 28.34 -3.88 52.59
C ASP A 94 28.74 -3.67 51.12
N ILE A 95 29.90 -3.05 50.92
CA ILE A 95 30.39 -2.71 49.57
C ILE A 95 30.58 -3.94 48.69
N MET A 96 30.88 -5.13 49.28
CA MET A 96 31.00 -6.38 48.55
C MET A 96 29.65 -6.86 48.01
N ILE A 97 28.59 -6.62 48.78
CA ILE A 97 27.23 -6.95 48.34
C ILE A 97 26.83 -6.01 47.18
N ALA A 98 27.12 -4.72 47.34
CA ALA A 98 26.87 -3.73 46.26
C ALA A 98 27.65 -4.04 44.98
N LEU A 99 28.96 -4.34 45.15
CA LEU A 99 29.84 -4.73 44.04
C LEU A 99 29.30 -5.95 43.28
N LYS A 100 28.98 -7.01 44.03
CA LYS A 100 28.44 -8.26 43.42
C LYS A 100 27.18 -7.94 42.60
N LYS A 101 26.25 -7.21 43.18
CA LYS A 101 24.99 -6.86 42.52
C LYS A 101 25.19 -5.98 41.30
N ASN A 102 25.99 -4.91 41.43
CA ASN A 102 26.30 -4.02 40.31
C ASN A 102 26.99 -4.78 39.15
N ARG A 103 27.90 -5.72 39.49
CA ARG A 103 28.56 -6.57 38.51
C ARG A 103 27.56 -7.53 37.81
N GLU A 104 26.64 -8.11 38.55
CA GLU A 104 25.58 -8.94 38.00
C GLU A 104 24.68 -8.14 37.08
N ASP A 105 24.24 -6.95 37.48
CA ASP A 105 23.39 -6.04 36.70
C ASP A 105 24.09 -5.59 35.41
N LEU A 106 25.36 -5.21 35.47
CA LEU A 106 26.17 -4.81 34.32
C LEU A 106 26.41 -5.99 33.35
N SER A 107 26.64 -7.19 33.90
CA SER A 107 26.79 -8.39 33.06
C SER A 107 25.51 -8.75 32.32
N ILE A 108 24.34 -8.57 32.95
CA ILE A 108 23.04 -8.76 32.27
C ILE A 108 22.88 -7.74 31.14
N LEU A 109 23.26 -6.47 31.37
CA LEU A 109 23.19 -5.45 30.34
C LEU A 109 24.16 -5.71 29.18
N GLN A 110 25.36 -6.18 29.48
CA GLN A 110 26.35 -6.58 28.47
C GLN A 110 25.78 -7.65 27.55
N ASN A 111 25.18 -8.71 28.12
CA ASN A 111 24.55 -9.75 27.29
C ASN A 111 23.42 -9.18 26.44
N ARG A 112 22.56 -8.30 27.00
CA ARG A 112 21.50 -7.66 26.22
C ARG A 112 22.04 -6.75 25.11
N ALA A 113 23.18 -6.07 25.31
CA ALA A 113 23.83 -5.29 24.28
C ALA A 113 24.38 -6.17 23.14
N ILE A 114 25.00 -7.31 23.51
CA ILE A 114 25.46 -8.30 22.54
C ILE A 114 24.29 -8.86 21.72
N ASP A 115 23.20 -9.28 22.39
CA ASP A 115 22.00 -9.80 21.72
C ASP A 115 21.42 -8.75 20.76
N LYS A 116 21.39 -7.46 21.16
CA LYS A 116 20.94 -6.36 20.31
C LYS A 116 21.85 -6.19 19.08
N SER A 117 23.17 -6.20 19.28
CA SER A 117 24.14 -6.10 18.18
C SER A 117 24.01 -7.27 17.18
N GLU A 118 23.85 -8.49 17.68
CA GLU A 118 23.61 -9.66 16.83
C GLU A 118 22.31 -9.55 16.03
N LEU A 119 21.25 -9.05 16.66
CA LEU A 119 19.97 -8.82 15.97
C LEU A 119 20.11 -7.76 14.87
N CYS A 120 20.84 -6.68 15.11
CA CYS A 120 21.13 -5.68 14.07
C CYS A 120 21.84 -6.31 12.86
N ARG A 121 22.86 -7.16 13.09
CA ARG A 121 23.57 -7.86 12.00
C ARG A 121 22.67 -8.82 11.21
N VAL A 122 21.73 -9.46 11.89
CA VAL A 122 20.73 -10.31 11.21
C VAL A 122 19.86 -9.46 10.27
N TYR A 123 19.40 -8.32 10.74
CA TYR A 123 18.58 -7.43 9.94
C TYR A 123 19.35 -6.77 8.78
N GLU A 124 20.62 -6.40 8.97
CA GLU A 124 21.48 -5.93 7.86
C GLU A 124 21.57 -6.97 6.74
N ASN A 125 21.76 -8.25 7.10
CA ASN A 125 21.77 -9.34 6.13
C ASN A 125 20.41 -9.52 5.43
N GLU A 126 19.31 -9.35 6.14
CA GLU A 126 17.97 -9.41 5.55
C GLU A 126 17.71 -8.26 4.58
N ILE A 127 18.16 -7.04 4.90
CA ILE A 127 18.09 -5.89 3.99
C ILE A 127 18.89 -6.19 2.71
N HIS A 128 20.13 -6.70 2.86
CA HIS A 128 20.95 -7.00 1.69
C HIS A 128 20.27 -8.01 0.75
N LYS A 129 19.69 -9.07 1.30
CA LYS A 129 18.90 -10.04 0.53
C LYS A 129 17.69 -9.39 -0.14
N THR A 130 17.02 -8.48 0.58
CA THR A 130 15.86 -7.76 0.05
C THR A 130 16.25 -6.86 -1.12
N LYS A 131 17.39 -6.18 -1.05
CA LYS A 131 17.92 -5.40 -2.18
C LYS A 131 18.12 -6.25 -3.43
N GLN A 132 18.78 -7.41 -3.27
CA GLN A 132 18.99 -8.32 -4.39
C GLN A 132 17.68 -8.82 -4.99
N ALA A 133 16.75 -9.25 -4.12
CA ALA A 133 15.44 -9.74 -4.56
C ALA A 133 14.62 -8.64 -5.28
N LYS A 134 14.72 -7.38 -4.82
CA LYS A 134 14.10 -6.23 -5.48
C LYS A 134 14.60 -6.06 -6.90
N ASP A 135 15.93 -6.03 -7.07
CA ASP A 135 16.52 -5.77 -8.40
C ASP A 135 16.14 -6.86 -9.40
N GLU A 136 16.21 -8.13 -8.98
CA GLU A 136 15.79 -9.27 -9.79
C GLU A 136 14.29 -9.21 -10.13
N HIS A 137 13.45 -8.88 -9.14
CA HIS A 137 12.01 -8.82 -9.34
C HIS A 137 11.60 -7.69 -10.28
N LEU A 138 12.18 -6.49 -10.12
CA LEU A 138 11.92 -5.36 -11.00
C LEU A 138 12.42 -5.60 -12.42
N GLN A 139 13.57 -6.31 -12.58
CA GLN A 139 14.04 -6.71 -13.89
C GLN A 139 13.10 -7.69 -14.59
N ASN A 140 12.52 -8.63 -13.85
CA ASN A 140 11.53 -9.55 -14.41
C ASN A 140 10.27 -8.81 -14.87
N ILE A 141 9.77 -7.86 -14.07
CA ILE A 141 8.64 -7.01 -14.48
C ILE A 141 8.97 -6.22 -15.75
N GLN A 142 10.19 -5.65 -15.83
CA GLN A 142 10.61 -4.93 -17.03
C GLN A 142 10.62 -5.84 -18.25
N ASN A 143 11.15 -7.04 -18.13
CA ASN A 143 11.17 -8.02 -19.21
C ASN A 143 9.76 -8.43 -19.67
N ASP A 144 8.83 -8.60 -18.71
CA ASP A 144 7.42 -8.90 -19.01
C ASP A 144 6.75 -7.75 -19.80
N VAL A 145 6.98 -6.50 -19.36
CA VAL A 145 6.48 -5.31 -20.05
C VAL A 145 7.04 -5.22 -21.47
N ASP A 146 8.36 -5.36 -21.61
CA ASP A 146 9.02 -5.26 -22.93
C ASP A 146 8.54 -6.37 -23.88
N SER A 147 8.34 -7.60 -23.36
CA SER A 147 7.82 -8.73 -24.14
C SER A 147 6.38 -8.48 -24.63
N GLU A 148 5.49 -7.96 -23.77
CA GLU A 148 4.11 -7.67 -24.18
C GLU A 148 4.03 -6.53 -25.22
N ILE A 149 4.89 -5.54 -25.08
CA ILE A 149 4.98 -4.44 -26.06
C ILE A 149 5.50 -4.95 -27.40
N GLU A 150 6.53 -5.82 -27.39
CA GLU A 150 7.06 -6.43 -28.62
C GLU A 150 5.99 -7.23 -29.35
N ILE A 151 5.23 -8.08 -28.62
CA ILE A 151 4.11 -8.84 -29.18
C ILE A 151 3.04 -7.90 -29.76
N ALA A 152 2.75 -6.78 -29.12
CA ALA A 152 1.77 -5.82 -29.61
C ALA A 152 2.23 -5.16 -30.91
N ILE A 153 3.51 -4.79 -31.00
CA ILE A 153 4.12 -4.21 -32.22
C ILE A 153 4.14 -5.23 -33.36
N GLU A 154 4.51 -6.49 -33.06
CA GLU A 154 4.51 -7.56 -34.09
C GLU A 154 3.13 -7.80 -34.67
N ARG A 155 2.07 -7.80 -33.84
CA ARG A 155 0.69 -7.94 -34.32
C ARG A 155 0.26 -6.77 -35.21
N ASP A 156 0.58 -5.54 -34.81
CA ASP A 156 0.24 -4.36 -35.61
C ASP A 156 0.99 -4.40 -36.96
N THR A 157 2.23 -4.84 -36.95
CA THR A 157 3.03 -5.06 -38.16
C THR A 157 2.45 -6.15 -39.07
N ALA A 158 1.93 -7.23 -38.47
CA ALA A 158 1.28 -8.29 -39.23
C ALA A 158 -0.03 -7.81 -39.87
N MET A 159 -0.85 -7.03 -39.13
CA MET A 159 -2.05 -6.41 -39.68
C MET A 159 -1.72 -5.43 -40.82
N GLU A 160 -0.68 -4.61 -40.68
CA GLU A 160 -0.23 -3.72 -41.75
C GLU A 160 0.10 -4.49 -43.05
N ARG A 161 0.81 -5.63 -42.91
CA ARG A 161 1.15 -6.49 -44.06
C ARG A 161 -0.11 -7.09 -44.68
N GLU A 162 -1.03 -7.64 -43.86
CA GLU A 162 -2.29 -8.20 -44.35
C GLU A 162 -3.14 -7.18 -45.12
N ASP A 163 -3.21 -5.93 -44.57
CA ASP A 163 -3.92 -4.85 -45.26
C ASP A 163 -3.23 -4.44 -46.57
N ALA A 164 -1.88 -4.43 -46.57
CA ALA A 164 -1.09 -4.16 -47.77
C ALA A 164 -1.32 -5.23 -48.85
N ASP A 165 -1.29 -6.52 -48.46
CA ASP A 165 -1.56 -7.65 -49.37
C ASP A 165 -2.98 -7.60 -49.97
N LYS A 166 -3.99 -7.19 -49.14
CA LYS A 166 -5.37 -7.00 -49.67
C LYS A 166 -5.43 -5.88 -50.71
N ILE A 167 -4.76 -4.75 -50.43
CA ILE A 167 -4.70 -3.62 -51.38
C ILE A 167 -4.03 -4.07 -52.68
N ASP A 168 -2.93 -4.83 -52.58
CA ASP A 168 -2.25 -5.34 -53.77
C ASP A 168 -3.11 -6.30 -54.55
N ASN A 169 -3.76 -7.27 -53.90
CA ASN A 169 -4.66 -8.22 -54.55
C ASN A 169 -5.86 -7.53 -55.23
N ASP A 170 -6.47 -6.52 -54.56
CA ASP A 170 -7.57 -5.75 -55.14
C ASP A 170 -7.12 -5.00 -56.40
N ILE A 171 -5.96 -4.32 -56.33
CA ILE A 171 -5.39 -3.58 -57.47
C ILE A 171 -4.93 -4.52 -58.60
N ASP A 172 -4.32 -5.66 -58.23
CA ASP A 172 -3.90 -6.67 -59.24
C ASP A 172 -5.12 -7.33 -59.91
N GLY A 173 -6.18 -7.59 -59.16
CA GLY A 173 -7.46 -8.05 -59.70
C GLY A 173 -8.08 -7.04 -60.69
N GLU A 174 -8.06 -5.73 -60.31
CA GLU A 174 -8.46 -4.65 -61.25
C GLU A 174 -7.55 -4.60 -62.48
N ASN A 175 -6.25 -4.77 -62.29
CA ASN A 175 -5.26 -4.74 -63.37
C ASN A 175 -5.45 -5.95 -64.32
N GLU A 176 -5.72 -7.17 -63.81
CA GLU A 176 -6.01 -8.35 -64.66
C GLU A 176 -7.27 -8.17 -65.51
N GLN A 177 -8.31 -7.55 -64.97
CA GLN A 177 -9.50 -7.19 -65.73
C GLN A 177 -9.19 -6.15 -66.85
N LEU A 178 -8.32 -5.20 -66.53
CA LEU A 178 -7.88 -4.16 -67.46
C LEU A 178 -6.94 -4.68 -68.54
N GLN A 179 -6.11 -5.70 -68.26
CA GLN A 179 -5.26 -6.35 -69.29
C GLN A 179 -6.08 -7.02 -70.39
N LYS A 180 -7.29 -7.46 -70.10
CA LYS A 180 -8.20 -8.01 -71.11
C LYS A 180 -8.76 -6.94 -72.07
N GLU A 181 -8.68 -5.68 -71.69
CA GLU A 181 -9.06 -4.52 -72.53
C GLU A 181 -7.85 -3.71 -73.06
N ILE A 182 -6.73 -4.31 -73.25
CA ILE A 182 -5.32 -3.79 -73.27
C ILE A 182 -5.01 -2.63 -74.22
N ARG A 183 -5.80 -2.25 -75.14
CA ARG A 183 -5.46 -1.12 -76.08
C ARG A 183 -6.02 0.24 -75.70
N LYS A 184 -6.81 0.39 -74.67
CA LYS A 184 -7.37 1.67 -74.21
C LYS A 184 -7.03 2.02 -72.76
N LEU A 185 -6.15 1.30 -72.10
CA LEU A 185 -6.11 1.30 -70.64
C LEU A 185 -4.74 1.53 -69.96
N GLN A 186 -3.68 1.82 -70.71
CA GLN A 186 -2.38 2.19 -70.10
C GLN A 186 -2.49 3.36 -69.09
N ASP A 187 -3.33 4.35 -69.39
CA ASP A 187 -3.57 5.46 -68.47
C ASP A 187 -4.30 5.04 -67.17
N LYS A 188 -5.06 3.92 -67.21
CA LYS A 188 -5.75 3.44 -66.02
C LYS A 188 -4.83 2.63 -65.11
N ILE A 189 -3.84 1.90 -65.68
CA ILE A 189 -2.83 1.18 -64.92
C ILE A 189 -1.97 2.13 -64.09
N GLU A 190 -1.55 3.24 -64.72
CA GLU A 190 -0.78 4.29 -64.04
C GLU A 190 -1.57 4.90 -62.89
N LYS A 191 -2.85 5.22 -63.09
CA LYS A 191 -3.75 5.70 -62.04
C LYS A 191 -4.00 4.68 -60.93
N ASN A 192 -4.04 3.37 -61.25
CA ASN A 192 -4.21 2.31 -60.25
C ASN A 192 -2.94 2.12 -59.43
N ASN A 193 -1.75 2.23 -60.04
CA ASN A 193 -0.48 2.20 -59.34
C ASN A 193 -0.32 3.41 -58.39
N GLU A 194 -0.73 4.60 -58.84
CA GLU A 194 -0.80 5.77 -57.98
C GLU A 194 -1.74 5.55 -56.78
N LYS A 195 -2.95 4.98 -57.07
CA LYS A 195 -3.88 4.63 -55.96
C LYS A 195 -3.33 3.57 -55.01
N ARG A 196 -2.60 2.56 -55.53
CA ARG A 196 -1.92 1.57 -54.72
C ARG A 196 -0.91 2.24 -53.78
N GLU A 197 -0.06 3.09 -54.31
CA GLU A 197 0.92 3.81 -53.55
C GLU A 197 0.30 4.73 -52.46
N GLN A 198 -0.80 5.40 -52.85
CA GLN A 198 -1.56 6.20 -51.88
C GLN A 198 -2.13 5.33 -50.73
N ARG A 199 -2.76 4.19 -51.07
CA ARG A 199 -3.32 3.27 -50.04
C ARG A 199 -2.23 2.65 -49.15
N HIS A 200 -1.08 2.30 -49.71
CA HIS A 200 0.07 1.85 -48.89
C HIS A 200 0.58 2.94 -47.94
N ASN A 201 0.67 4.17 -48.43
CA ASN A 201 1.09 5.29 -47.60
C ASN A 201 0.05 5.60 -46.49
N GLU A 202 -1.24 5.54 -46.81
CA GLU A 202 -2.31 5.69 -45.82
C GLU A 202 -2.26 4.56 -44.78
N ASN A 203 -2.05 3.31 -45.21
CA ASN A 203 -1.94 2.18 -44.29
C ASN A 203 -0.74 2.32 -43.36
N ARG A 204 0.44 2.69 -43.90
CA ARG A 204 1.64 2.98 -43.08
C ARG A 204 1.37 4.09 -42.05
N LEU A 205 0.74 5.17 -42.47
CA LEU A 205 0.39 6.27 -41.57
C LEU A 205 -0.59 5.86 -40.47
N ASN A 206 -1.54 4.99 -40.80
CA ASN A 206 -2.48 4.43 -39.83
C ASN A 206 -1.79 3.46 -38.85
N ALA A 207 -0.85 2.63 -39.33
CA ALA A 207 -0.04 1.79 -38.48
C ALA A 207 0.83 2.61 -37.52
N GLU A 208 1.48 3.68 -38.00
CA GLU A 208 2.24 4.61 -37.14
C GLU A 208 1.33 5.25 -36.07
N LYS A 209 0.11 5.65 -36.44
CA LYS A 209 -0.86 6.20 -35.47
C LYS A 209 -1.27 5.17 -34.41
N ARG A 210 -1.40 3.88 -34.77
CA ARG A 210 -1.72 2.81 -33.81
C ARG A 210 -0.53 2.49 -32.89
N ARG A 211 0.72 2.51 -33.44
CA ARG A 211 1.94 2.23 -32.65
C ARG A 211 2.28 3.32 -31.66
N LYS A 212 1.99 4.57 -31.99
CA LYS A 212 2.33 5.71 -31.11
C LYS A 212 1.78 5.55 -29.69
N PRO A 213 0.49 5.26 -29.47
CA PRO A 213 -0.04 5.04 -28.11
C PRO A 213 0.63 3.88 -27.38
N ILE A 214 1.04 2.82 -28.09
CA ILE A 214 1.75 1.68 -27.50
C ILE A 214 3.11 2.12 -26.95
N ILE A 215 3.86 2.88 -27.75
CA ILE A 215 5.18 3.41 -27.34
C ILE A 215 5.03 4.42 -26.20
N ASP A 216 4.04 5.31 -26.28
CA ASP A 216 3.76 6.28 -25.23
C ASP A 216 3.42 5.54 -23.90
N LYS A 217 2.65 4.46 -23.96
CA LYS A 217 2.34 3.62 -22.80
C LYS A 217 3.58 2.92 -22.24
N GLN A 218 4.44 2.39 -23.10
CA GLN A 218 5.72 1.80 -22.68
C GLN A 218 6.55 2.80 -21.86
N CYS A 219 6.68 4.04 -22.33
CA CYS A 219 7.40 5.09 -21.61
C CYS A 219 6.79 5.37 -20.24
N ILE A 220 5.46 5.39 -20.12
CA ILE A 220 4.76 5.59 -18.85
C ILE A 220 5.09 4.44 -17.90
N LEU A 221 4.94 3.18 -18.33
CA LEU A 221 5.20 2.01 -17.51
C LEU A 221 6.67 1.92 -17.07
N GLN A 222 7.60 2.26 -17.94
CA GLN A 222 9.03 2.33 -17.59
C GLN A 222 9.31 3.39 -16.53
N ASN A 223 8.70 4.57 -16.66
CA ASN A 223 8.81 5.62 -15.65
C ASN A 223 8.21 5.19 -14.31
N ASP A 224 7.06 4.50 -14.33
CA ASP A 224 6.44 3.99 -13.11
C ASP A 224 7.35 2.98 -12.39
N ILE A 225 7.96 2.03 -13.12
CA ILE A 225 8.93 1.08 -12.56
C ILE A 225 10.12 1.83 -11.95
N GLN A 226 10.65 2.83 -12.65
CA GLN A 226 11.80 3.59 -12.17
C GLN A 226 11.46 4.40 -10.91
N ASN A 227 10.29 5.01 -10.84
CA ASN A 227 9.82 5.74 -9.66
C ASN A 227 9.66 4.80 -8.45
N ILE A 228 9.09 3.61 -8.68
CA ILE A 228 8.94 2.57 -7.68
C ILE A 228 10.31 2.13 -7.14
N ALA A 229 11.24 1.83 -8.05
CA ALA A 229 12.60 1.43 -7.68
C ALA A 229 13.31 2.49 -6.83
N GLN A 230 13.23 3.75 -7.23
CA GLN A 230 13.83 4.87 -6.50
C GLN A 230 13.24 5.04 -5.09
N GLU A 231 11.92 4.92 -4.95
CA GLU A 231 11.27 5.06 -3.64
C GLU A 231 11.62 3.90 -2.70
N ILE A 232 11.66 2.67 -3.22
CA ILE A 232 12.12 1.49 -2.45
C ILE A 232 13.58 1.70 -2.01
N GLU A 233 14.46 2.11 -2.93
CA GLU A 233 15.88 2.34 -2.63
C GLU A 233 16.08 3.41 -1.55
N ARG A 234 15.33 4.52 -1.64
CA ARG A 234 15.37 5.57 -0.63
C ARG A 234 15.01 5.04 0.76
N LYS A 235 13.94 4.24 0.85
CA LYS A 235 13.48 3.66 2.13
C LYS A 235 14.44 2.62 2.69
N ILE A 236 15.00 1.77 1.83
CA ILE A 236 16.04 0.84 2.24
C ILE A 236 17.25 1.61 2.78
N GLY A 237 17.68 2.68 2.10
CA GLY A 237 18.80 3.51 2.54
C GLY A 237 18.55 4.21 3.89
N GLU A 238 17.33 4.67 4.15
CA GLU A 238 16.94 5.23 5.44
C GLU A 238 17.02 4.18 6.56
N LEU A 239 16.53 2.96 6.31
CA LEU A 239 16.59 1.84 7.26
C LEU A 239 18.02 1.38 7.50
N GLU A 240 18.83 1.22 6.46
CA GLU A 240 20.25 0.84 6.59
C GLU A 240 21.00 1.83 7.48
N LYS A 241 20.80 3.14 7.24
CA LYS A 241 21.42 4.19 8.06
C LYS A 241 20.97 4.09 9.51
N SER A 242 19.66 3.96 9.75
CA SER A 242 19.12 3.80 11.11
C SER A 242 19.74 2.61 11.84
N TRP A 243 19.90 1.48 11.16
CA TRP A 243 20.46 0.27 11.76
C TRP A 243 21.97 0.31 11.92
N GLN A 244 22.68 1.00 11.02
CA GLN A 244 24.11 1.28 11.20
C GLN A 244 24.33 2.13 12.47
N ASP A 245 23.49 3.17 12.67
CA ASP A 245 23.53 4.01 13.87
C ASP A 245 23.19 3.18 15.12
N ASP A 246 22.18 2.31 15.08
CA ASP A 246 21.82 1.42 16.19
C ASP A 246 22.91 0.38 16.49
N THR A 247 23.55 -0.19 15.45
CA THR A 247 24.66 -1.15 15.60
C THR A 247 25.85 -0.46 16.26
N LYS A 248 26.22 0.72 15.79
CA LYS A 248 27.31 1.51 16.36
C LYS A 248 27.04 1.87 17.82
N SER A 249 25.82 2.29 18.14
CA SER A 249 25.40 2.60 19.51
C SER A 249 25.49 1.36 20.42
N ALA A 250 25.10 0.18 19.91
CA ALA A 250 25.22 -1.06 20.65
C ALA A 250 26.70 -1.47 20.86
N GLU A 251 27.56 -1.29 19.88
CA GLU A 251 29.01 -1.55 19.98
C GLU A 251 29.68 -0.60 20.99
N GLU A 252 29.37 0.70 20.95
CA GLU A 252 29.84 1.69 21.93
C GLU A 252 29.36 1.36 23.36
N ALA A 253 28.13 0.85 23.51
CA ALA A 253 27.60 0.40 24.78
C ALA A 253 28.35 -0.83 25.32
N ILE A 254 28.66 -1.82 24.45
CA ILE A 254 29.46 -3.01 24.81
C ILE A 254 30.86 -2.56 25.28
N GLU A 255 31.54 -1.71 24.51
CA GLU A 255 32.88 -1.23 24.88
C GLU A 255 32.88 -0.47 26.23
N THR A 256 31.84 0.32 26.49
CA THR A 256 31.66 1.03 27.73
C THR A 256 31.45 0.09 28.94
N LEU A 257 30.64 -0.96 28.70
CA LEU A 257 30.40 -2.00 29.70
C LEU A 257 31.68 -2.82 29.97
N ASP A 258 32.41 -3.20 28.93
CA ASP A 258 33.67 -3.93 29.06
C ASP A 258 34.67 -3.15 29.89
N ARG A 259 34.94 -1.88 29.52
CA ARG A 259 35.82 -0.99 30.29
C ARG A 259 35.39 -0.82 31.75
N THR A 260 34.08 -0.79 32.01
CA THR A 260 33.57 -0.65 33.39
C THR A 260 33.74 -1.93 34.17
N LEU A 261 33.57 -3.10 33.53
CA LEU A 261 33.67 -4.42 34.17
C LEU A 261 35.12 -4.88 34.41
N GLU A 262 36.10 -4.30 33.71
CA GLU A 262 37.52 -4.64 33.88
C GLU A 262 38.07 -4.25 35.26
N ASP A 263 37.55 -3.18 35.87
CA ASP A 263 38.02 -2.67 37.15
C ASP A 263 36.88 -2.55 38.18
N ASP A 264 37.02 -3.27 39.32
CA ASP A 264 36.04 -3.25 40.40
C ASP A 264 35.80 -1.83 40.97
N LYS A 265 36.79 -0.97 40.90
CA LYS A 265 36.63 0.43 41.25
C LYS A 265 35.66 1.15 40.34
N ASN A 266 35.78 0.94 39.04
CA ASN A 266 34.86 1.51 38.05
C ASN A 266 33.44 0.98 38.22
N VAL A 267 33.31 -0.33 38.55
CA VAL A 267 31.98 -0.95 38.81
C VAL A 267 31.31 -0.27 40.02
N ILE A 268 32.08 0.05 41.07
CA ILE A 268 31.53 0.68 42.28
C ILE A 268 31.19 2.15 42.05
N VAL A 269 32.06 2.91 41.38
CA VAL A 269 31.92 4.35 41.22
C VAL A 269 30.97 4.72 40.10
N ASP A 270 31.15 4.11 38.93
CA ASP A 270 30.45 4.47 37.68
C ASP A 270 29.35 3.48 37.30
N GLY A 271 29.34 2.27 37.88
CA GLY A 271 28.45 1.18 37.45
C GLY A 271 26.96 1.56 37.42
N HIS A 272 26.49 2.34 38.40
CA HIS A 272 25.09 2.80 38.39
C HIS A 272 24.81 3.76 37.22
N ARG A 273 25.72 4.68 36.93
CA ARG A 273 25.57 5.65 35.83
C ARG A 273 25.61 4.96 34.47
N VAL A 274 26.56 4.03 34.30
CA VAL A 274 26.70 3.23 33.09
C VAL A 274 25.48 2.35 32.88
N ASN A 275 25.00 1.69 33.96
CA ASN A 275 23.76 0.88 33.91
C ASN A 275 22.56 1.71 33.41
N ALA A 276 22.36 2.90 33.99
CA ALA A 276 21.23 3.77 33.61
C ALA A 276 21.33 4.23 32.15
N SER A 277 22.50 4.67 31.71
CA SER A 277 22.74 5.15 30.34
C SER A 277 22.56 4.05 29.31
N VAL A 278 23.20 2.90 29.53
CA VAL A 278 23.10 1.77 28.59
C VAL A 278 21.69 1.16 28.59
N SER A 279 21.02 1.10 29.76
CA SER A 279 19.63 0.62 29.83
C SER A 279 18.68 1.49 29.04
N GLU A 280 18.87 2.79 29.02
CA GLU A 280 18.04 3.71 28.21
C GLU A 280 18.28 3.50 26.71
N GLU A 281 19.54 3.36 26.30
CA GLU A 281 19.89 3.08 24.91
C GLU A 281 19.33 1.72 24.41
N LEU A 282 19.44 0.69 25.23
CA LEU A 282 18.92 -0.65 24.91
C LEU A 282 17.38 -0.76 24.92
N LYS A 283 16.67 0.24 25.44
CA LYS A 283 15.20 0.31 25.37
C LYS A 283 14.70 0.72 24.00
N LYS A 284 15.53 1.34 23.16
CA LYS A 284 15.16 1.67 21.79
C LYS A 284 14.84 0.39 21.03
N GLN A 285 13.62 0.29 20.51
CA GLN A 285 13.19 -0.90 19.76
C GLN A 285 13.77 -0.88 18.36
N LEU A 286 14.33 -2.00 17.92
CA LEU A 286 14.69 -2.20 16.51
C LEU A 286 13.41 -2.41 15.67
N ASN A 287 13.28 -1.65 14.59
CA ASN A 287 12.07 -1.64 13.77
C ASN A 287 12.10 -2.74 12.68
N GLY A 288 12.29 -4.00 13.08
CA GLY A 288 12.33 -5.14 12.15
C GLY A 288 11.01 -5.40 11.39
N GLY A 289 9.92 -4.75 11.79
CA GLY A 289 8.65 -4.81 11.07
C GLY A 289 8.70 -4.14 9.71
N GLU A 290 9.51 -3.09 9.55
CA GLU A 290 9.63 -2.33 8.30
C GLU A 290 10.30 -3.13 7.18
N VAL A 291 11.26 -4.01 7.48
CA VAL A 291 11.87 -4.90 6.48
C VAL A 291 10.85 -5.88 5.92
N LYS A 292 10.03 -6.47 6.77
CA LYS A 292 8.96 -7.39 6.34
C LYS A 292 7.95 -6.66 5.45
N GLU A 293 7.65 -5.40 5.76
CA GLU A 293 6.76 -4.57 4.96
C GLU A 293 7.37 -4.24 3.60
N ILE A 294 8.65 -3.84 3.54
CA ILE A 294 9.34 -3.61 2.27
C ILE A 294 9.36 -4.88 1.42
N ASN A 295 9.71 -6.03 2.01
CA ASN A 295 9.70 -7.31 1.30
C ASN A 295 8.31 -7.65 0.74
N ARG A 296 7.26 -7.40 1.51
CA ARG A 296 5.88 -7.62 1.09
C ARG A 296 5.50 -6.71 -0.09
N VAL A 297 5.87 -5.44 -0.04
CA VAL A 297 5.65 -4.48 -1.12
C VAL A 297 6.41 -4.89 -2.38
N VAL A 298 7.70 -5.20 -2.27
CA VAL A 298 8.54 -5.62 -3.42
C VAL A 298 7.97 -6.87 -4.08
N SER A 299 7.61 -7.89 -3.31
CA SER A 299 7.04 -9.14 -3.85
C SER A 299 5.62 -8.97 -4.39
N GLY A 300 4.91 -7.93 -3.96
CA GLY A 300 3.57 -7.60 -4.42
C GLY A 300 3.54 -6.84 -5.75
N VAL A 301 4.61 -6.12 -6.11
CA VAL A 301 4.69 -5.37 -7.37
C VAL A 301 4.68 -6.34 -8.55
N LYS A 302 3.76 -6.17 -9.48
CA LYS A 302 3.62 -7.02 -10.67
C LYS A 302 3.00 -6.23 -11.82
N PHE A 303 3.28 -6.67 -13.03
CA PHE A 303 2.63 -6.15 -14.21
C PHE A 303 1.29 -6.85 -14.41
N MET A 304 0.23 -6.06 -14.50
CA MET A 304 -1.13 -6.53 -14.79
C MET A 304 -1.48 -6.17 -16.22
N LYS A 305 -1.69 -7.19 -17.06
CA LYS A 305 -2.06 -7.01 -18.46
C LYS A 305 -3.46 -6.42 -18.58
N GLY A 306 -3.65 -5.52 -19.53
CA GLY A 306 -4.96 -5.03 -19.91
C GLY A 306 -5.88 -6.16 -20.41
N VAL A 307 -7.17 -5.98 -20.24
CA VAL A 307 -8.19 -6.96 -20.64
C VAL A 307 -8.72 -6.60 -22.02
N GLY A 308 -8.84 -7.59 -22.93
CA GLY A 308 -9.43 -7.41 -24.24
C GLY A 308 -8.43 -7.12 -25.37
N ARG A 309 -8.82 -6.29 -26.35
CA ARG A 309 -7.99 -5.93 -27.51
C ARG A 309 -6.80 -5.05 -27.14
N GLU A 310 -6.92 -4.31 -26.06
CA GLU A 310 -5.89 -3.39 -25.55
C GLU A 310 -4.95 -4.11 -24.57
N LYS A 311 -4.36 -5.24 -25.01
CA LYS A 311 -3.45 -6.03 -24.16
C LYS A 311 -2.20 -5.29 -23.73
N TYR A 312 -1.85 -4.21 -24.40
CA TYR A 312 -0.75 -3.32 -24.04
C TYR A 312 -1.15 -2.26 -23.00
N ASP A 313 -2.44 -2.16 -22.65
CA ASP A 313 -2.94 -1.26 -21.59
C ASP A 313 -2.74 -1.83 -20.18
N GLY A 314 -1.63 -2.51 -19.94
CA GLY A 314 -1.28 -2.97 -18.61
C GLY A 314 -0.93 -1.84 -17.65
N ILE A 315 -0.94 -2.15 -16.37
CA ILE A 315 -0.49 -1.26 -15.29
C ILE A 315 0.49 -2.00 -14.39
N ILE A 316 1.36 -1.24 -13.75
CA ILE A 316 2.15 -1.76 -12.62
C ILE A 316 1.27 -1.70 -11.39
N ASP A 317 0.98 -2.87 -10.81
CA ASP A 317 0.20 -3.03 -9.59
C ASP A 317 0.98 -3.85 -8.55
N GLY A 318 0.37 -4.13 -7.44
CA GLY A 318 1.00 -4.82 -6.31
C GLY A 318 1.25 -3.89 -5.16
N TYR A 319 0.58 -2.80 -5.20
CA TYR A 319 0.74 -1.70 -4.31
C TYR A 319 -0.18 -1.82 -3.10
N ASP A 320 0.43 -1.91 -1.94
CA ASP A 320 -0.25 -2.10 -0.67
C ASP A 320 -0.24 -0.81 0.16
N GLY A 321 -0.41 0.31 -0.54
CA GLY A 321 -0.33 1.64 0.03
C GLY A 321 -1.69 2.25 0.39
N GLU A 322 -1.64 3.42 0.96
CA GLU A 322 -2.80 4.30 1.11
C GLU A 322 -3.13 5.00 -0.21
N TRP A 323 -4.39 5.16 -0.52
CA TRP A 323 -4.84 6.01 -1.60
C TRP A 323 -4.71 7.48 -1.18
N LYS A 324 -3.93 8.27 -1.90
CA LYS A 324 -3.81 9.70 -1.65
C LYS A 324 -4.73 10.49 -2.55
N LEU A 325 -5.46 11.45 -1.98
CA LEU A 325 -6.19 12.47 -2.73
C LEU A 325 -5.19 13.30 -3.53
N ILE A 326 -5.30 13.24 -4.86
CA ILE A 326 -4.42 13.97 -5.78
C ILE A 326 -5.11 15.17 -6.40
N ASP A 327 -6.44 15.13 -6.53
CA ASP A 327 -7.20 16.21 -7.14
C ASP A 327 -8.64 16.25 -6.62
N THR A 328 -9.26 17.44 -6.74
CA THR A 328 -10.64 17.68 -6.36
C THR A 328 -11.30 18.57 -7.42
N ILE A 329 -12.33 18.04 -8.07
CA ILE A 329 -13.05 18.76 -9.12
C ILE A 329 -14.41 19.19 -8.57
N ASN A 330 -14.63 20.50 -8.48
CA ASN A 330 -15.93 21.03 -8.10
C ASN A 330 -16.90 20.93 -9.30
N VAL A 331 -18.00 20.22 -9.11
CA VAL A 331 -19.02 20.02 -10.16
C VAL A 331 -20.34 20.75 -9.85
N ARG A 332 -20.42 21.40 -8.70
CA ARG A 332 -21.64 21.96 -8.11
C ARG A 332 -22.33 23.02 -8.96
N ASP A 333 -21.57 23.81 -9.70
CA ASP A 333 -22.14 24.88 -10.56
C ASP A 333 -23.02 24.32 -11.67
N LYS A 334 -22.74 23.07 -12.10
CA LYS A 334 -23.46 22.40 -13.19
C LYS A 334 -24.35 21.24 -12.70
N ILE A 335 -23.97 20.57 -11.61
CA ILE A 335 -24.61 19.36 -11.10
C ILE A 335 -24.92 19.56 -9.62
N LYS A 336 -26.20 19.69 -9.30
CA LYS A 336 -26.62 20.05 -7.94
C LYS A 336 -26.50 18.91 -6.94
N TYR A 337 -26.78 17.67 -7.38
CA TYR A 337 -26.74 16.45 -6.57
C TYR A 337 -25.96 15.37 -7.33
N PRO A 338 -24.64 15.49 -7.42
CA PRO A 338 -23.83 14.60 -8.23
C PRO A 338 -23.87 13.16 -7.68
N TYR A 339 -24.01 12.21 -8.60
CA TYR A 339 -23.97 10.79 -8.31
C TYR A 339 -23.19 10.07 -9.41
N ILE A 340 -22.07 9.47 -9.07
CA ILE A 340 -21.24 8.70 -10.01
C ILE A 340 -22.00 7.45 -10.44
N VAL A 341 -22.19 7.25 -11.74
CA VAL A 341 -22.92 6.09 -12.27
C VAL A 341 -22.03 5.12 -13.03
N GLY A 342 -20.84 5.54 -13.48
CA GLY A 342 -19.90 4.69 -14.19
C GLY A 342 -18.63 5.41 -14.60
N CYS A 343 -17.63 4.63 -15.01
CA CYS A 343 -16.44 5.08 -15.73
C CYS A 343 -16.53 4.55 -17.16
N ILE A 344 -16.27 5.40 -18.14
CA ILE A 344 -16.43 5.05 -19.57
C ILE A 344 -15.08 4.81 -20.22
N ASP A 345 -14.11 5.66 -19.92
CA ASP A 345 -12.74 5.59 -20.40
C ASP A 345 -11.80 5.77 -19.20
N GLU A 346 -10.51 5.77 -19.43
CA GLU A 346 -9.49 5.95 -18.37
C GLU A 346 -9.70 7.23 -17.56
N ASP A 347 -10.16 8.29 -18.22
CA ASP A 347 -10.28 9.65 -17.69
C ASP A 347 -11.71 10.21 -17.76
N LYS A 348 -12.72 9.41 -18.16
CA LYS A 348 -14.10 9.88 -18.30
C LYS A 348 -15.05 9.20 -17.32
N VAL A 349 -15.67 10.01 -16.50
CA VAL A 349 -16.60 9.59 -15.44
C VAL A 349 -18.00 10.09 -15.75
N MET A 350 -18.97 9.19 -15.61
CA MET A 350 -20.39 9.50 -15.77
C MET A 350 -21.01 9.90 -14.46
N ILE A 351 -21.66 11.05 -14.45
CA ILE A 351 -22.30 11.63 -13.28
C ILE A 351 -23.75 11.96 -13.61
N THR A 352 -24.67 11.50 -12.80
CA THR A 352 -26.08 11.87 -12.91
C THR A 352 -26.44 12.90 -11.84
N ASP A 353 -27.14 13.97 -12.21
CA ASP A 353 -27.80 14.88 -11.27
C ASP A 353 -29.09 14.25 -10.76
N ARG A 354 -29.16 14.01 -9.45
CA ARG A 354 -30.33 13.38 -8.79
C ARG A 354 -31.46 14.36 -8.45
N LYS A 355 -31.48 15.55 -9.01
CA LYS A 355 -32.52 16.54 -8.77
C LYS A 355 -33.91 15.97 -9.15
N MET A 356 -34.94 16.27 -8.33
CA MET A 356 -36.29 15.76 -8.60
C MET A 356 -36.91 16.27 -9.91
N ASP A 357 -36.43 17.42 -10.42
CA ASP A 357 -37.01 18.14 -11.55
C ASP A 357 -36.09 18.05 -12.79
N GLY A 358 -35.95 16.85 -13.35
CA GLY A 358 -35.14 16.63 -14.55
C GLY A 358 -33.73 16.11 -14.23
N THR A 359 -33.59 14.80 -14.33
CA THR A 359 -32.33 14.11 -14.07
C THR A 359 -31.48 14.04 -15.33
N HIS A 360 -30.46 14.87 -15.43
CA HIS A 360 -29.51 14.84 -16.54
C HIS A 360 -28.29 14.00 -16.20
N THR A 361 -27.68 13.40 -17.22
CA THR A 361 -26.42 12.68 -17.07
C THR A 361 -25.31 13.43 -17.80
N TYR A 362 -24.21 13.60 -17.12
CA TYR A 362 -23.03 14.34 -17.56
C TYR A 362 -21.83 13.41 -17.66
N MET A 363 -20.98 13.68 -18.62
CA MET A 363 -19.65 13.13 -18.71
C MET A 363 -18.67 14.16 -18.17
N LEU A 364 -17.90 13.80 -17.18
CA LEU A 364 -16.77 14.56 -16.64
C LEU A 364 -15.49 13.99 -17.22
N ASP A 365 -14.72 14.82 -17.90
CA ASP A 365 -13.35 14.52 -18.30
C ASP A 365 -12.42 14.93 -17.15
N LEU A 366 -11.66 13.99 -16.60
CA LEU A 366 -10.81 14.20 -15.43
C LEU A 366 -9.58 15.03 -15.75
N ASN A 367 -9.06 14.95 -16.97
CA ASN A 367 -7.87 15.67 -17.40
C ASN A 367 -8.17 17.13 -17.66
N SER A 368 -9.18 17.41 -18.47
CA SER A 368 -9.59 18.77 -18.79
C SER A 368 -10.47 19.41 -17.71
N LYS A 369 -10.95 18.63 -16.74
CA LYS A 369 -11.90 19.04 -15.68
C LYS A 369 -13.20 19.65 -16.23
N THR A 370 -13.58 19.25 -17.44
CA THR A 370 -14.76 19.76 -18.10
C THR A 370 -15.93 18.78 -17.99
N THR A 371 -17.14 19.33 -17.85
CA THR A 371 -18.38 18.53 -17.83
C THR A 371 -19.20 18.81 -19.07
N GLN A 372 -19.62 17.75 -19.74
CA GLN A 372 -20.51 17.78 -20.89
C GLN A 372 -21.81 17.04 -20.55
N ARG A 373 -22.97 17.62 -20.83
CA ARG A 373 -24.24 16.92 -20.69
C ARG A 373 -24.41 15.98 -21.90
N VAL A 374 -24.58 14.68 -21.63
CA VAL A 374 -24.63 13.64 -22.67
C VAL A 374 -26.01 13.00 -22.81
N ILE A 375 -26.77 12.87 -21.71
CA ILE A 375 -28.13 12.34 -21.75
C ILE A 375 -29.08 13.36 -21.11
N ASN A 376 -30.10 13.74 -21.87
CA ASN A 376 -31.21 14.52 -21.35
C ASN A 376 -32.15 13.59 -20.59
N GLY A 377 -32.18 13.75 -19.29
CA GLY A 377 -33.13 13.02 -18.45
C GLY A 377 -34.55 13.58 -18.57
N SER A 378 -35.50 12.76 -18.24
CA SER A 378 -36.88 13.17 -18.00
C SER A 378 -37.22 12.97 -16.52
N ASP A 379 -38.30 13.58 -16.05
CA ASP A 379 -38.76 13.41 -14.67
C ASP A 379 -39.09 11.97 -14.30
N THR A 380 -39.26 11.12 -15.32
CA THR A 380 -39.61 9.72 -15.19
C THR A 380 -38.43 8.75 -15.37
N SER A 381 -37.24 9.24 -15.77
CA SER A 381 -36.11 8.35 -16.11
C SER A 381 -34.76 8.86 -15.64
N LEU A 382 -34.05 8.06 -14.88
CA LEU A 382 -32.75 8.34 -14.27
C LEU A 382 -31.75 7.22 -14.61
N ILE A 383 -30.56 7.56 -15.08
CA ILE A 383 -29.44 6.60 -15.18
C ILE A 383 -28.88 6.34 -13.78
N VAL A 384 -28.76 5.09 -13.40
CA VAL A 384 -28.27 4.66 -12.07
C VAL A 384 -26.95 3.87 -12.11
N SER A 385 -26.61 3.33 -13.28
CA SER A 385 -25.31 2.74 -13.54
C SER A 385 -25.01 2.79 -15.04
N CYS A 386 -23.72 2.95 -15.39
CA CYS A 386 -23.21 2.89 -16.75
C CYS A 386 -21.93 2.06 -16.78
N THR A 387 -21.73 1.33 -17.87
CA THR A 387 -20.49 0.59 -18.13
C THR A 387 -20.27 0.49 -19.62
N VAL A 388 -19.02 0.29 -20.04
CA VAL A 388 -18.64 0.07 -21.43
C VAL A 388 -18.83 -1.39 -21.76
N LEU A 389 -19.56 -1.67 -22.82
CA LEU A 389 -19.79 -3.02 -23.30
C LEU A 389 -18.66 -3.47 -24.24
N ASN A 390 -18.31 -2.58 -25.18
CA ASN A 390 -17.20 -2.74 -26.13
C ASN A 390 -16.80 -1.35 -26.63
N ASP A 391 -15.85 -1.29 -27.56
CA ASP A 391 -15.31 -0.03 -28.07
C ASP A 391 -16.38 0.92 -28.65
N ASP A 392 -17.51 0.38 -29.09
CA ASP A 392 -18.57 1.14 -29.77
C ASP A 392 -19.82 1.38 -28.90
N LYS A 393 -20.03 0.61 -27.83
CA LYS A 393 -21.30 0.61 -27.09
C LYS A 393 -21.14 0.85 -25.59
N ILE A 394 -22.06 1.63 -25.04
CA ILE A 394 -22.21 1.91 -23.62
C ILE A 394 -23.57 1.38 -23.15
N VAL A 395 -23.57 0.68 -22.03
CA VAL A 395 -24.78 0.11 -21.44
C VAL A 395 -25.11 0.85 -20.16
N CYS A 396 -26.36 1.31 -20.04
CA CYS A 396 -26.85 2.09 -18.93
C CYS A 396 -28.08 1.45 -18.28
N GLY A 397 -28.00 1.19 -17.00
CA GLY A 397 -29.15 0.79 -16.20
C GLY A 397 -29.99 1.99 -15.80
N ARG A 398 -31.29 1.91 -15.98
CA ARG A 398 -32.24 3.02 -15.75
C ARG A 398 -33.14 2.76 -14.54
N ASN A 399 -33.56 3.87 -13.94
CA ASN A 399 -34.70 3.91 -13.02
C ASN A 399 -35.85 4.60 -13.74
N ILE A 400 -36.93 3.89 -13.98
CA ILE A 400 -38.11 4.44 -14.64
C ILE A 400 -39.22 4.57 -13.60
N LYS A 401 -39.76 5.80 -13.42
CA LYS A 401 -40.93 6.06 -12.56
C LYS A 401 -42.19 6.08 -13.42
N GLY A 402 -43.15 5.25 -13.10
CA GLY A 402 -44.48 5.31 -13.73
C GLY A 402 -45.24 6.58 -13.34
N CYS A 403 -45.79 7.28 -14.28
CA CYS A 403 -46.65 8.46 -14.04
C CYS A 403 -48.01 8.14 -13.41
N THR A 404 -48.45 6.88 -13.45
CA THR A 404 -49.81 6.42 -13.08
C THR A 404 -49.85 5.44 -11.93
N GLY A 405 -48.76 5.32 -11.14
CA GLY A 405 -48.70 4.34 -10.05
C GLY A 405 -48.40 2.89 -10.49
N ASP A 406 -48.45 2.59 -11.79
CA ASP A 406 -47.98 1.32 -12.33
C ASP A 406 -46.49 1.29 -12.43
N SER A 407 -45.83 0.31 -11.81
CA SER A 407 -44.39 0.12 -11.95
C SER A 407 -44.09 -0.33 -13.37
N LEU A 408 -43.27 0.46 -14.07
CA LEU A 408 -42.74 0.06 -15.37
C LEU A 408 -41.63 -0.98 -15.16
N PRO A 409 -41.44 -1.92 -16.14
CA PRO A 409 -40.37 -2.89 -16.03
C PRO A 409 -38.99 -2.22 -16.02
N GLY A 410 -38.03 -2.88 -15.39
CA GLY A 410 -36.64 -2.43 -15.42
C GLY A 410 -36.12 -2.35 -16.84
N CYS A 411 -35.31 -1.35 -17.15
CA CYS A 411 -34.82 -1.10 -18.50
C CYS A 411 -33.31 -0.88 -18.49
N ILE A 412 -32.65 -1.47 -19.45
CA ILE A 412 -31.26 -1.24 -19.82
C ILE A 412 -31.25 -0.53 -21.16
N SER A 413 -30.62 0.63 -21.26
CA SER A 413 -30.49 1.34 -22.52
C SER A 413 -29.06 1.20 -23.04
N VAL A 414 -28.94 0.95 -24.34
CA VAL A 414 -27.66 0.87 -25.07
C VAL A 414 -27.47 2.13 -25.89
N TYR A 415 -26.29 2.70 -25.80
CA TYR A 415 -25.87 3.91 -26.52
C TYR A 415 -24.58 3.64 -27.30
N ASP A 416 -24.38 4.38 -28.38
CA ASP A 416 -23.07 4.48 -29.03
C ASP A 416 -22.12 5.42 -28.27
N ARG A 417 -20.87 5.55 -28.74
CA ARG A 417 -19.88 6.46 -28.14
C ARG A 417 -20.21 7.94 -28.34
N GLN A 418 -21.11 8.30 -29.24
CA GLN A 418 -21.65 9.64 -29.47
C GLN A 418 -22.91 9.93 -28.62
N TRP A 419 -23.31 8.95 -27.78
CA TRP A 419 -24.51 9.02 -26.93
C TRP A 419 -25.83 8.98 -27.71
N ASN A 420 -25.84 8.48 -28.94
CA ASN A 420 -27.07 8.18 -29.63
C ASN A 420 -27.65 6.89 -29.04
N HIS A 421 -28.94 6.91 -28.73
CA HIS A 421 -29.66 5.74 -28.24
C HIS A 421 -29.77 4.69 -29.36
N ILE A 422 -29.39 3.45 -29.07
CA ILE A 422 -29.44 2.33 -30.03
C ILE A 422 -30.69 1.50 -29.77
N ASN A 423 -30.83 0.93 -28.59
CA ASN A 423 -31.97 0.08 -28.20
C ASN A 423 -32.15 0.04 -26.67
N ASP A 424 -33.28 -0.52 -26.26
CA ASP A 424 -33.62 -0.81 -24.87
C ASP A 424 -33.84 -2.31 -24.67
N VAL A 425 -33.25 -2.86 -23.62
CA VAL A 425 -33.46 -4.24 -23.19
C VAL A 425 -34.32 -4.21 -21.93
N THR A 426 -35.51 -4.80 -22.01
CA THR A 426 -36.46 -4.84 -20.89
C THR A 426 -36.22 -6.06 -20.03
N ILE A 427 -36.01 -5.87 -18.72
CA ILE A 427 -35.84 -6.95 -17.75
C ILE A 427 -37.20 -7.57 -17.42
N PRO A 428 -37.33 -8.91 -17.37
CA PRO A 428 -38.56 -9.59 -16.97
C PRO A 428 -39.04 -9.13 -15.59
N ARG A 429 -40.33 -8.83 -15.51
CA ARG A 429 -40.94 -8.20 -14.32
C ARG A 429 -41.24 -9.21 -13.23
N ASN A 430 -40.77 -8.94 -12.00
CA ASN A 430 -41.31 -9.53 -10.79
C ASN A 430 -42.22 -8.50 -10.05
N LYS A 431 -43.43 -8.89 -9.68
CA LYS A 431 -44.62 -8.04 -9.49
C LYS A 431 -44.69 -7.12 -8.26
N THR A 432 -43.70 -6.57 -7.65
CA THR A 432 -43.87 -6.11 -6.25
C THR A 432 -43.54 -4.68 -5.83
N ARG A 433 -42.96 -3.77 -6.60
CA ARG A 433 -42.65 -2.41 -6.06
C ARG A 433 -42.71 -1.27 -7.08
N ASN A 434 -43.10 -0.07 -6.59
CA ASN A 434 -43.10 1.18 -7.34
C ASN A 434 -41.67 1.68 -7.57
N GLY A 435 -41.22 1.72 -8.84
CA GLY A 435 -39.95 2.30 -9.27
C GLY A 435 -38.75 1.35 -9.19
N THR A 436 -38.37 0.83 -10.33
CA THR A 436 -37.31 -0.17 -10.48
C THR A 436 -36.00 0.49 -10.86
N ARG A 437 -34.95 0.24 -10.07
CA ARG A 437 -33.58 0.72 -10.36
C ARG A 437 -32.76 -0.45 -10.89
N VAL A 438 -32.51 -0.49 -12.19
CA VAL A 438 -31.67 -1.51 -12.82
C VAL A 438 -30.21 -1.09 -12.71
N ARG A 439 -29.38 -1.97 -12.20
CA ARG A 439 -27.92 -1.83 -12.24
C ARG A 439 -27.34 -2.79 -13.24
N VAL A 440 -26.28 -2.35 -13.90
CA VAL A 440 -25.57 -3.12 -14.93
C VAL A 440 -24.09 -3.15 -14.62
N ALA A 441 -23.46 -4.27 -14.94
CA ALA A 441 -22.01 -4.47 -15.01
C ALA A 441 -21.72 -5.37 -16.21
N ILE A 442 -20.46 -5.44 -16.62
CA ILE A 442 -19.99 -6.32 -17.70
C ILE A 442 -18.96 -7.25 -17.08
N ASP A 443 -19.10 -8.55 -17.35
CA ASP A 443 -18.09 -9.54 -16.96
C ASP A 443 -16.97 -9.67 -18.02
N GLN A 444 -15.99 -10.52 -17.71
CA GLN A 444 -14.86 -10.77 -18.62
C GLN A 444 -15.26 -11.41 -19.95
N ASP A 445 -16.38 -12.14 -19.98
CA ASP A 445 -16.93 -12.76 -21.20
C ASP A 445 -17.80 -11.76 -21.98
N ARG A 446 -17.78 -10.48 -21.58
CA ARG A 446 -18.58 -9.39 -22.15
C ARG A 446 -20.09 -9.60 -22.06
N MET A 447 -20.55 -10.44 -21.13
CA MET A 447 -21.96 -10.56 -20.84
C MET A 447 -22.44 -9.36 -20.01
N ILE A 448 -23.65 -8.89 -20.32
CA ILE A 448 -24.31 -7.87 -19.49
C ILE A 448 -24.90 -8.58 -18.28
N ILE A 449 -24.41 -8.21 -17.12
CA ILE A 449 -24.95 -8.65 -15.83
C ILE A 449 -25.87 -7.54 -15.32
N ALA A 450 -27.13 -7.86 -15.13
CA ALA A 450 -28.14 -6.88 -14.73
C ALA A 450 -28.96 -7.36 -13.53
N ALA A 451 -29.22 -6.46 -12.60
CA ALA A 451 -30.10 -6.74 -11.49
C ALA A 451 -30.98 -5.53 -11.16
N GLU A 452 -32.20 -5.80 -10.82
CA GLU A 452 -33.12 -4.82 -10.28
C GLU A 452 -32.90 -4.68 -8.77
N SER A 453 -32.68 -3.46 -8.28
CA SER A 453 -32.40 -3.21 -6.86
C SER A 453 -33.59 -3.60 -5.99
N GLY A 454 -33.37 -4.43 -4.98
CA GLY A 454 -34.40 -4.94 -4.09
C GLY A 454 -35.12 -6.18 -4.66
N GLN A 455 -34.51 -6.85 -5.59
CA GLN A 455 -34.92 -8.17 -6.08
C GLN A 455 -33.84 -9.20 -5.77
N SER A 456 -34.23 -10.47 -5.76
CA SER A 456 -33.31 -11.60 -5.54
C SER A 456 -32.85 -12.25 -6.85
N MET A 457 -33.00 -11.57 -7.98
CA MET A 457 -32.70 -12.12 -9.31
C MET A 457 -31.65 -11.27 -10.02
N ILE A 458 -30.68 -11.93 -10.62
CA ILE A 458 -29.65 -11.36 -11.46
C ILE A 458 -29.77 -12.01 -12.85
N TYR A 459 -29.74 -11.21 -13.89
CA TYR A 459 -29.89 -11.63 -15.26
C TYR A 459 -28.56 -11.57 -15.98
N VAL A 460 -28.21 -12.63 -16.71
CA VAL A 460 -27.06 -12.70 -17.60
C VAL A 460 -27.58 -12.59 -19.03
N ILE A 461 -27.15 -11.56 -19.75
CA ILE A 461 -27.73 -11.20 -21.06
C ILE A 461 -26.61 -11.21 -22.10
N ASN A 462 -26.87 -11.81 -23.25
CA ASN A 462 -25.95 -11.81 -24.37
C ASN A 462 -25.95 -10.44 -25.06
N GLN A 463 -24.75 -9.89 -25.25
CA GLN A 463 -24.57 -8.58 -25.90
C GLN A 463 -24.91 -8.54 -27.40
N VAL A 464 -24.96 -9.71 -28.08
CA VAL A 464 -25.11 -9.76 -29.52
C VAL A 464 -26.59 -9.73 -29.94
N ASN A 465 -27.41 -10.46 -29.22
CA ASN A 465 -28.82 -10.64 -29.56
C ASN A 465 -29.79 -10.23 -28.45
N ASP A 466 -29.30 -9.64 -27.38
CA ASP A 466 -30.07 -9.21 -26.20
C ASP A 466 -30.86 -10.35 -25.52
N GLU A 467 -30.48 -11.61 -25.76
CA GLU A 467 -31.11 -12.77 -25.15
C GLU A 467 -30.65 -12.99 -23.71
N PHE A 468 -31.62 -13.36 -22.88
CA PHE A 468 -31.35 -13.81 -21.50
C PHE A 468 -30.77 -15.24 -21.56
N ILE A 469 -29.47 -15.35 -21.23
CA ILE A 469 -28.75 -16.64 -21.21
C ILE A 469 -29.06 -17.40 -19.93
N ASN A 470 -29.04 -16.68 -18.78
CA ASN A 470 -29.22 -17.27 -17.48
C ASN A 470 -29.87 -16.29 -16.52
N THR A 471 -30.49 -16.83 -15.48
CA THR A 471 -31.02 -16.09 -14.36
C THR A 471 -30.51 -16.71 -13.06
N ILE A 472 -29.79 -15.93 -12.28
CA ILE A 472 -29.24 -16.35 -11.00
C ILE A 472 -30.21 -15.92 -9.92
N THR A 473 -30.66 -16.87 -9.08
CA THR A 473 -31.57 -16.58 -7.96
C THR A 473 -30.79 -16.52 -6.67
N CYS A 474 -30.79 -15.34 -6.05
CA CYS A 474 -30.14 -15.10 -4.77
C CYS A 474 -31.05 -15.48 -3.60
N LYS A 475 -30.47 -15.80 -2.42
CA LYS A 475 -31.21 -16.12 -1.19
C LYS A 475 -31.92 -14.93 -0.58
N GLU A 476 -31.49 -13.71 -0.91
CA GLU A 476 -32.08 -12.47 -0.39
C GLU A 476 -32.17 -11.36 -1.45
N GLU A 477 -32.94 -10.31 -1.15
CA GLU A 477 -33.03 -9.10 -1.99
C GLU A 477 -31.73 -8.33 -1.97
N ILE A 478 -31.18 -7.96 -3.15
CA ILE A 478 -29.87 -7.38 -3.31
C ILE A 478 -29.88 -6.02 -4.03
N VAL A 479 -28.77 -5.32 -3.93
CA VAL A 479 -28.34 -4.22 -4.79
C VAL A 479 -27.01 -4.59 -5.37
N MET A 480 -26.99 -5.02 -6.64
CA MET A 480 -25.74 -5.33 -7.36
C MET A 480 -24.83 -4.09 -7.43
N ARG A 481 -23.53 -4.30 -7.31
CA ARG A 481 -22.54 -3.23 -7.32
C ARG A 481 -21.55 -3.37 -8.46
N ASP A 482 -20.91 -4.53 -8.59
CA ASP A 482 -19.89 -4.80 -9.60
C ASP A 482 -19.76 -6.31 -9.86
N VAL A 483 -18.79 -6.70 -10.71
CA VAL A 483 -18.46 -8.08 -11.04
C VAL A 483 -16.93 -8.23 -11.00
N LEU A 484 -16.43 -9.30 -10.37
CA LEU A 484 -15.01 -9.68 -10.37
C LEU A 484 -14.59 -10.29 -11.72
N SER A 485 -13.30 -10.36 -12.00
CA SER A 485 -12.76 -11.04 -13.19
C SER A 485 -13.12 -12.54 -13.20
N SER A 486 -13.25 -13.15 -12.02
CA SER A 486 -13.71 -14.53 -11.85
C SER A 486 -15.19 -14.75 -12.24
N GLY A 487 -15.92 -13.69 -12.58
CA GLY A 487 -17.35 -13.74 -12.88
C GLY A 487 -18.26 -13.72 -11.65
N HIS A 488 -17.71 -13.66 -10.41
CA HIS A 488 -18.51 -13.50 -9.20
C HIS A 488 -19.11 -12.10 -9.13
N ILE A 489 -20.33 -12.02 -8.66
CA ILE A 489 -21.11 -10.78 -8.60
C ILE A 489 -21.00 -10.19 -7.21
N ILE A 490 -20.67 -8.91 -7.14
CA ILE A 490 -20.61 -8.17 -5.88
C ILE A 490 -21.93 -7.43 -5.66
N ALA A 491 -22.53 -7.68 -4.52
CA ALA A 491 -23.80 -7.05 -4.12
C ALA A 491 -23.79 -6.63 -2.65
N VAL A 492 -24.76 -5.82 -2.28
CA VAL A 492 -25.09 -5.56 -0.87
C VAL A 492 -26.57 -5.91 -0.68
N PRO A 493 -26.98 -6.39 0.50
CA PRO A 493 -28.39 -6.59 0.80
C PRO A 493 -29.21 -5.31 0.56
N TYR A 494 -30.46 -5.45 0.09
CA TYR A 494 -31.30 -4.29 -0.21
C TYR A 494 -31.65 -3.49 1.05
N ILE A 495 -31.91 -4.17 2.14
CA ILE A 495 -32.02 -3.55 3.46
C ILE A 495 -30.59 -3.21 3.89
N ARG A 496 -30.32 -1.94 4.15
CA ARG A 496 -28.98 -1.48 4.56
C ARG A 496 -28.45 -2.36 5.68
N ASP A 497 -27.37 -3.04 5.37
CA ASP A 497 -26.75 -4.03 6.24
C ASP A 497 -25.26 -3.71 6.39
N ARG A 498 -24.65 -4.40 7.32
CA ARG A 498 -23.19 -4.39 7.55
C ARG A 498 -22.48 -5.47 6.72
N ARG A 499 -23.17 -6.01 5.71
CA ARG A 499 -22.69 -7.10 4.86
C ARG A 499 -22.57 -6.66 3.42
N ALA A 500 -21.56 -7.20 2.74
CA ALA A 500 -21.50 -7.29 1.29
C ALA A 500 -21.45 -8.77 0.89
N LEU A 501 -21.95 -9.09 -0.27
CA LEU A 501 -22.10 -10.45 -0.77
C LEU A 501 -21.23 -10.63 -1.99
N ILE A 502 -20.51 -11.75 -2.06
CA ILE A 502 -19.84 -12.24 -3.25
C ILE A 502 -20.63 -13.47 -3.72
N ILE A 503 -21.35 -13.33 -4.82
CA ILE A 503 -22.33 -14.29 -5.32
C ILE A 503 -21.75 -15.00 -6.55
N ASP A 504 -21.76 -16.32 -6.57
CA ASP A 504 -21.34 -17.13 -7.71
C ASP A 504 -22.43 -17.23 -8.79
N ARG A 505 -22.18 -18.00 -9.84
CA ARG A 505 -23.12 -18.20 -10.94
C ARG A 505 -24.29 -19.14 -10.60
N GLU A 506 -24.18 -19.87 -9.51
CA GLU A 506 -25.19 -20.76 -8.95
C GLU A 506 -26.15 -20.04 -7.99
N GLY A 507 -25.78 -18.83 -7.54
CA GLY A 507 -26.53 -18.02 -6.59
C GLY A 507 -26.13 -18.26 -5.12
N ASP A 508 -25.12 -19.06 -4.88
CA ASP A 508 -24.51 -19.19 -3.56
C ASP A 508 -23.63 -18.00 -3.28
N HIS A 509 -23.53 -17.63 -2.01
CA HIS A 509 -22.78 -16.44 -1.62
C HIS A 509 -21.93 -16.64 -0.40
N ARG A 510 -20.83 -15.90 -0.35
CA ARG A 510 -20.02 -15.63 0.85
C ARG A 510 -20.17 -14.19 1.28
N GLU A 511 -20.10 -13.95 2.58
CA GLU A 511 -20.35 -12.64 3.17
C GLU A 511 -19.05 -11.94 3.57
N ILE A 512 -19.01 -10.62 3.35
CA ILE A 512 -18.03 -9.71 3.91
C ILE A 512 -18.74 -8.88 4.96
N THR A 513 -18.40 -9.05 6.23
CA THR A 513 -19.01 -8.31 7.33
C THR A 513 -18.21 -7.05 7.69
N ASN A 514 -18.90 -6.00 8.18
CA ASN A 514 -18.27 -4.80 8.70
C ASN A 514 -18.90 -4.38 10.04
N SER A 515 -18.17 -3.59 10.85
CA SER A 515 -18.71 -2.93 12.04
C SER A 515 -19.76 -1.89 11.69
N ASP A 516 -19.60 -1.22 10.56
CA ASP A 516 -20.43 -0.11 10.09
C ASP A 516 -21.26 -0.51 8.88
N VAL A 517 -22.31 0.28 8.60
CA VAL A 517 -23.19 0.05 7.44
C VAL A 517 -22.39 0.24 6.14
N ILE A 518 -22.45 -0.76 5.26
CA ILE A 518 -21.82 -0.71 3.95
C ILE A 518 -22.67 0.17 3.02
N LEU A 519 -22.09 1.24 2.53
CA LEU A 519 -22.73 2.19 1.60
C LEU A 519 -22.53 1.77 0.15
N ASN A 520 -21.33 1.33 -0.17
CA ASN A 520 -20.95 0.90 -1.51
C ASN A 520 -19.85 -0.15 -1.44
N VAL A 521 -19.70 -0.88 -2.53
CA VAL A 521 -18.56 -1.77 -2.78
C VAL A 521 -18.13 -1.50 -4.21
N CYS A 522 -16.84 -1.44 -4.45
CA CYS A 522 -16.26 -1.34 -5.78
C CYS A 522 -15.10 -2.33 -5.94
N VAL A 523 -14.84 -2.70 -7.17
CA VAL A 523 -13.79 -3.63 -7.56
C VAL A 523 -12.77 -2.87 -8.39
N ASP A 524 -11.51 -3.08 -8.11
CA ASP A 524 -10.44 -2.79 -9.05
C ASP A 524 -10.38 -3.96 -10.03
N ARG A 525 -10.89 -3.75 -11.25
CA ARG A 525 -10.99 -4.80 -12.26
C ARG A 525 -9.64 -5.27 -12.79
N MET A 526 -8.58 -4.53 -12.51
CA MET A 526 -7.22 -4.91 -12.91
C MET A 526 -6.60 -5.91 -11.94
N THR A 527 -6.92 -5.78 -10.65
CA THR A 527 -6.32 -6.59 -9.57
C THR A 527 -7.29 -7.53 -8.89
N ASP A 528 -8.59 -7.39 -9.14
CA ASP A 528 -9.69 -7.99 -8.39
C ASP A 528 -9.74 -7.57 -6.90
N ASP A 529 -9.01 -6.51 -6.54
CA ASP A 529 -9.09 -5.93 -5.21
C ASP A 529 -10.50 -5.41 -4.94
N LEU A 530 -11.03 -5.78 -3.78
CA LEU A 530 -12.35 -5.37 -3.35
C LEU A 530 -12.25 -4.25 -2.29
N TYR A 531 -12.99 -3.18 -2.50
CA TYR A 531 -13.03 -2.04 -1.60
C TYR A 531 -14.44 -1.85 -1.05
N VAL A 532 -14.54 -1.80 0.28
CA VAL A 532 -15.80 -1.59 1.00
C VAL A 532 -15.85 -0.15 1.50
N VAL A 533 -16.92 0.54 1.15
CA VAL A 533 -17.16 1.93 1.54
C VAL A 533 -18.19 1.97 2.67
N THR A 534 -17.80 2.54 3.78
CA THR A 534 -18.65 2.71 4.97
C THR A 534 -18.70 4.17 5.39
N SER A 535 -19.54 4.49 6.35
CA SER A 535 -19.54 5.80 7.00
C SER A 535 -19.26 5.66 8.49
N ASP A 536 -18.69 6.70 9.10
CA ASP A 536 -18.68 6.81 10.55
C ASP A 536 -20.13 6.85 11.10
N GLY A 537 -20.30 6.52 12.37
CA GLY A 537 -21.64 6.48 13.01
C GLY A 537 -22.41 7.80 12.96
N GLU A 538 -21.72 8.92 12.71
CA GLU A 538 -22.31 10.26 12.56
C GLU A 538 -22.55 10.65 11.09
N TYR A 539 -22.15 9.82 10.15
CA TYR A 539 -22.24 10.04 8.70
C TYR A 539 -21.50 11.29 8.19
N LYS A 540 -20.45 11.71 8.88
CA LYS A 540 -19.61 12.85 8.52
C LYS A 540 -18.41 12.47 7.68
N MET A 541 -17.96 11.23 7.83
CA MET A 541 -16.80 10.71 7.12
C MET A 541 -17.17 9.45 6.32
N CYS A 542 -16.72 9.39 5.09
CA CYS A 542 -16.63 8.13 4.35
C CYS A 542 -15.29 7.47 4.61
N VAL A 543 -15.34 6.18 4.81
CA VAL A 543 -14.17 5.33 5.02
C VAL A 543 -14.15 4.27 3.94
N ILE A 544 -12.99 4.06 3.33
CA ILE A 544 -12.75 3.06 2.30
C ILE A 544 -11.73 2.07 2.85
N ASP A 545 -12.16 0.82 2.97
CA ASP A 545 -11.32 -0.28 3.43
C ASP A 545 -11.13 -1.29 2.29
N GLN A 546 -9.88 -1.69 2.02
CA GLN A 546 -9.55 -2.81 1.14
C GLN A 546 -9.79 -4.13 1.88
N VAL A 547 -10.41 -5.08 1.21
CA VAL A 547 -10.64 -6.44 1.74
C VAL A 547 -9.47 -7.31 1.31
N MET A 548 -8.69 -7.78 2.27
CA MET A 548 -7.56 -8.66 2.02
C MET A 548 -8.04 -10.11 1.82
N SER A 549 -7.58 -10.77 0.78
CA SER A 549 -8.09 -12.06 0.30
C SER A 549 -7.63 -13.30 1.09
N GLU A 550 -6.79 -13.17 2.09
CA GLU A 550 -6.22 -14.32 2.81
C GLU A 550 -6.97 -14.63 4.11
N GLY A 551 -7.67 -15.75 4.11
CA GLY A 551 -8.13 -16.58 5.22
C GLY A 551 -9.11 -15.95 6.23
N ASP A 552 -8.73 -14.98 6.97
CA ASP A 552 -9.58 -14.11 7.77
C ASP A 552 -9.71 -12.79 7.02
N MET A 553 -10.92 -12.38 6.62
CA MET A 553 -11.19 -11.17 5.86
C MET A 553 -10.69 -9.91 6.60
N LYS A 554 -9.38 -9.78 6.70
CA LYS A 554 -8.73 -8.60 7.25
C LYS A 554 -8.98 -7.44 6.33
N LYS A 555 -9.37 -6.31 6.90
CA LYS A 555 -9.60 -5.07 6.21
C LYS A 555 -8.48 -4.11 6.53
N ARG A 556 -8.06 -3.37 5.51
CA ARG A 556 -7.09 -2.29 5.65
C ARG A 556 -7.73 -0.99 5.21
N ARG A 557 -7.71 0.02 6.07
CA ARG A 557 -8.13 1.36 5.68
C ARG A 557 -7.15 1.92 4.66
N VAL A 558 -7.70 2.33 3.51
CA VAL A 558 -6.90 2.84 2.39
C VAL A 558 -7.18 4.31 2.08
N ALA A 559 -8.37 4.81 2.38
CA ALA A 559 -8.71 6.22 2.25
C ALA A 559 -9.87 6.61 3.18
N SER A 560 -9.98 7.91 3.46
CA SER A 560 -11.15 8.49 4.09
C SER A 560 -11.32 9.95 3.64
N PHE A 561 -12.55 10.43 3.58
CA PHE A 561 -12.84 11.81 3.21
C PHE A 561 -14.12 12.31 3.88
N PRO A 562 -14.22 13.62 4.18
CA PRO A 562 -15.43 14.19 4.75
C PRO A 562 -16.56 14.21 3.72
N VAL A 563 -17.78 13.97 4.17
CA VAL A 563 -18.98 14.12 3.35
C VAL A 563 -19.56 15.51 3.59
N SER A 564 -19.96 16.20 2.53
CA SER A 564 -20.55 17.53 2.62
C SER A 564 -21.82 17.52 3.51
N THR A 565 -21.81 18.35 4.56
CA THR A 565 -22.85 18.38 5.59
C THR A 565 -24.11 19.20 5.22
N ARG A 566 -24.20 19.71 3.99
CA ARG A 566 -25.34 20.52 3.53
C ARG A 566 -26.62 19.72 3.27
N LEU A 567 -26.74 18.59 3.89
CA LEU A 567 -27.84 17.67 3.74
C LEU A 567 -29.03 18.13 4.55
N ASP A 568 -30.13 18.35 3.84
CA ASP A 568 -31.43 18.67 4.44
C ASP A 568 -31.71 17.69 5.59
N ARG A 569 -31.89 18.22 6.82
CA ARG A 569 -32.01 17.44 8.05
C ARG A 569 -33.12 16.38 8.01
N ASN A 570 -34.08 16.56 7.10
CA ASN A 570 -35.22 15.66 6.92
C ASN A 570 -34.93 14.47 5.98
N ASN A 571 -33.80 14.42 5.30
CA ASN A 571 -33.51 13.41 4.25
C ASN A 571 -32.11 12.78 4.35
N ARG A 572 -31.55 12.71 5.57
CA ARG A 572 -30.19 12.20 5.84
C ARG A 572 -29.87 10.85 5.18
N PHE A 573 -30.87 9.99 5.02
CA PHE A 573 -30.70 8.66 4.46
C PHE A 573 -30.57 8.62 2.93
N ASN A 574 -31.15 9.55 2.19
CA ASN A 574 -31.09 9.54 0.72
C ASN A 574 -29.75 10.04 0.17
N HIS A 575 -28.99 10.83 0.93
CA HIS A 575 -27.78 11.48 0.47
C HIS A 575 -26.53 10.58 0.59
N LEU A 576 -26.44 9.76 1.63
CA LEU A 576 -25.37 8.75 1.74
C LEU A 576 -25.45 7.66 0.66
N ALA A 577 -26.65 7.44 0.12
CA ALA A 577 -26.80 6.65 -1.09
C ALA A 577 -26.10 7.28 -2.32
N GLY A 578 -25.64 8.55 -2.21
CA GLY A 578 -24.91 9.29 -3.23
C GLY A 578 -23.39 9.08 -3.20
N THR A 579 -22.85 8.64 -2.08
CA THR A 579 -21.42 8.38 -1.97
C THR A 579 -21.07 7.08 -2.70
N ARG A 580 -20.79 7.19 -3.98
CA ARG A 580 -20.30 6.07 -4.78
C ARG A 580 -18.81 6.25 -5.02
N VAL A 581 -18.09 5.18 -4.80
CA VAL A 581 -16.67 5.06 -5.12
C VAL A 581 -16.57 4.10 -6.29
N MET A 582 -15.73 4.42 -7.25
CA MET A 582 -15.41 3.58 -8.42
C MET A 582 -13.92 3.66 -8.71
N ILE A 583 -13.40 2.66 -9.40
CA ILE A 583 -12.02 2.66 -9.90
C ILE A 583 -12.07 2.72 -11.42
N THR A 584 -11.31 3.63 -12.00
CA THR A 584 -11.16 3.77 -13.45
C THR A 584 -10.24 2.68 -14.00
N SER A 585 -10.29 2.45 -15.30
CA SER A 585 -9.35 1.54 -15.98
C SER A 585 -7.89 2.02 -15.90
N SER A 586 -7.65 3.31 -15.67
CA SER A 586 -6.31 3.86 -15.38
C SER A 586 -5.86 3.66 -13.92
N GLY A 587 -6.63 2.97 -13.09
CA GLY A 587 -6.31 2.69 -11.69
C GLY A 587 -6.48 3.88 -10.75
N ASN A 588 -7.23 4.92 -11.11
CA ASN A 588 -7.61 5.99 -10.21
C ASN A 588 -8.90 5.66 -9.47
N MET A 589 -8.95 5.89 -8.17
CA MET A 589 -10.19 5.77 -7.40
C MET A 589 -10.92 7.12 -7.42
N ILE A 590 -12.17 7.10 -7.84
CA ILE A 590 -13.03 8.27 -7.94
C ILE A 590 -14.13 8.18 -6.90
N ALA A 591 -14.29 9.23 -6.11
CA ALA A 591 -15.35 9.33 -5.10
C ALA A 591 -16.12 10.65 -5.24
N CYS A 592 -17.31 10.70 -4.67
CA CYS A 592 -18.12 11.91 -4.59
C CYS A 592 -18.37 12.24 -3.13
N ASP A 593 -18.05 13.47 -2.68
CA ASP A 593 -18.31 13.95 -1.33
C ASP A 593 -19.68 14.66 -1.19
N GLY A 594 -20.42 14.78 -2.28
CA GLY A 594 -21.71 15.48 -2.37
C GLY A 594 -21.63 16.80 -3.15
N ASP A 595 -20.50 17.46 -3.22
CA ASP A 595 -20.26 18.71 -3.96
C ASP A 595 -19.13 18.57 -5.00
N ASN A 596 -18.18 17.70 -4.72
CA ASN A 596 -16.97 17.53 -5.50
C ASN A 596 -16.77 16.08 -5.94
N ILE A 597 -16.04 15.92 -7.02
CA ILE A 597 -15.47 14.64 -7.42
C ILE A 597 -14.03 14.62 -6.93
N LEU A 598 -13.72 13.65 -6.10
CA LEU A 598 -12.42 13.41 -5.48
C LEU A 598 -11.68 12.35 -6.28
N ILE A 599 -10.43 12.59 -6.62
CA ILE A 599 -9.57 11.68 -7.37
C ILE A 599 -8.44 11.24 -6.45
N PHE A 600 -8.38 9.93 -6.20
CA PHE A 600 -7.30 9.32 -5.42
C PHE A 600 -6.44 8.46 -6.34
N LYS A 601 -5.17 8.44 -6.08
CA LYS A 601 -4.19 7.57 -6.76
C LYS A 601 -3.49 6.69 -5.74
N LYS A 602 -3.29 5.42 -6.07
CA LYS A 602 -2.39 4.54 -5.32
C LYS A 602 -0.99 5.16 -5.31
N ARG A 603 -0.35 5.21 -4.17
CA ARG A 603 1.05 5.65 -4.05
C ARG A 603 1.84 4.62 -3.28
N PHE A 604 3.12 4.49 -3.58
CA PHE A 604 4.05 3.79 -2.72
C PHE A 604 4.23 4.58 -1.43
N ILE A 605 3.71 4.06 -0.33
CA ILE A 605 4.00 4.51 1.02
C ILE A 605 4.75 3.35 1.67
N LEU A 606 6.04 3.44 1.60
CA LEU A 606 6.94 2.52 2.30
C LEU A 606 7.16 3.01 3.71
#